data_63b8ce0d5f042fcd8de3857b65fd6b76
#
_entry.id   63b8ce0d5f042fcd8de3857b65fd6b76
#
_cell.length_a   1.000
_cell.length_b   1.000
_cell.length_c   1.000
_cell.angle_alpha   90.00
_cell.angle_beta   90.00
_cell.angle_gamma   90.00
#
_symmetry.space_group_name_H-M   'P 1'
#
loop_
_entity.id
_entity.type
_entity.pdbx_description
1 polymer ?
#
loop_
_entity_poly.entity_id
_entity_poly.type
_entity_poly.pdbx_seq_one_letter_code
_entity_poly.pdbx_strand_id
1 'polypeptide(L)'
;FTWYPETQICYMREKDGFFVASKGGHNAQSHNHNDIGTVSLYYKAIPFLIDAGVGTYVTKTFSAQRYEIWTMQGNYHNIPMLNGMPEKEGRQFQSKPSAFDPRTMTFSVDFAGTYPDEACVESMLRKVTLRGGKVTIKDSYSLSESKEPADFNWLTWGDVDISVPGKLTISVQNEAVTLCYDHKRLDPIVETIVMDDPPLRNVWGERIYRVTLRERKASLKSSYTFTVMPGRP
;
A
#
# COMPACT_ATOMS: atom_id res chain seq x y z
N PHE A 1 -2.02 -14.88 -13.96
CA PHE A 1 -1.85 -13.42 -13.94
C PHE A 1 -2.70 -12.76 -15.03
N THR A 2 -2.99 -11.49 -14.82
CA THR A 2 -3.53 -10.58 -15.84
C THR A 2 -2.74 -9.28 -15.77
N TRP A 3 -2.20 -8.83 -16.89
CA TRP A 3 -1.46 -7.59 -17.01
C TRP A 3 -2.08 -6.69 -18.08
N TYR A 4 -2.40 -5.47 -17.68
CA TYR A 4 -2.94 -4.42 -18.55
C TYR A 4 -1.90 -3.30 -18.70
N PRO A 5 -1.06 -3.30 -19.74
CA PRO A 5 0.04 -2.35 -19.88
C PRO A 5 -0.43 -0.90 -20.04
N GLU A 6 -1.56 -0.65 -20.70
CA GLU A 6 -2.08 0.69 -20.94
C GLU A 6 -2.60 1.36 -19.66
N THR A 7 -3.27 0.59 -18.80
CA THR A 7 -3.77 1.07 -17.51
C THR A 7 -2.78 0.84 -16.38
N GLN A 8 -1.70 0.11 -16.66
CA GLN A 8 -0.65 -0.26 -15.72
C GLN A 8 -1.15 -1.00 -14.47
N ILE A 9 -2.15 -1.87 -14.65
CA ILE A 9 -2.74 -2.69 -13.58
C ILE A 9 -2.30 -4.14 -13.74
N CYS A 10 -1.79 -4.71 -12.66
CA CYS A 10 -1.34 -6.10 -12.61
C CYS A 10 -2.09 -6.89 -11.55
N TYR A 11 -2.59 -8.05 -11.94
CA TYR A 11 -3.17 -9.06 -11.05
C TYR A 11 -2.35 -10.33 -11.12
N MET A 12 -1.94 -10.85 -9.96
CA MET A 12 -1.25 -12.13 -9.82
C MET A 12 -2.04 -13.04 -8.90
N ARG A 13 -2.09 -14.34 -9.21
CA ARG A 13 -2.88 -15.29 -8.42
C ARG A 13 -2.25 -16.68 -8.40
N GLU A 14 -2.23 -17.31 -7.25
CA GLU A 14 -1.99 -18.73 -7.06
C GLU A 14 -3.32 -19.48 -6.80
N LYS A 15 -3.40 -20.74 -7.20
CA LYS A 15 -4.57 -21.55 -6.91
C LYS A 15 -4.66 -21.79 -5.39
N ASP A 16 -5.82 -21.53 -4.81
CA ASP A 16 -6.12 -21.69 -3.38
C ASP A 16 -5.14 -20.98 -2.43
N GLY A 17 -4.43 -19.97 -2.95
CA GLY A 17 -3.39 -19.22 -2.26
C GLY A 17 -3.62 -17.71 -2.30
N PHE A 18 -2.53 -16.99 -2.56
CA PHE A 18 -2.56 -15.54 -2.64
C PHE A 18 -3.13 -15.03 -3.97
N PHE A 19 -3.85 -13.92 -3.88
CA PHE A 19 -4.15 -13.01 -4.97
C PHE A 19 -3.59 -11.64 -4.61
N VAL A 20 -2.93 -10.99 -5.57
CA VAL A 20 -2.31 -9.67 -5.40
C VAL A 20 -2.70 -8.79 -6.57
N ALA A 21 -3.10 -7.56 -6.27
CA ALA A 21 -3.29 -6.50 -7.24
C ALA A 21 -2.33 -5.34 -6.95
N SER A 22 -1.78 -4.73 -7.99
CA SER A 22 -0.96 -3.51 -7.89
C SER A 22 -1.10 -2.69 -9.16
N LYS A 23 -0.84 -1.38 -9.07
CA LYS A 23 -1.01 -0.46 -10.20
C LYS A 23 0.10 0.58 -10.28
N GLY A 24 0.34 1.05 -11.49
CA GLY A 24 1.04 2.28 -11.83
C GLY A 24 0.06 3.32 -12.41
N GLY A 25 0.56 4.28 -13.18
CA GLY A 25 -0.25 5.29 -13.86
C GLY A 25 -0.14 6.69 -13.24
N HIS A 26 -1.24 7.42 -13.13
CA HIS A 26 -1.24 8.80 -12.67
C HIS A 26 -2.42 9.12 -11.74
N ASN A 27 -2.25 10.13 -10.87
CA ASN A 27 -3.25 10.55 -9.88
C ASN A 27 -4.27 11.57 -10.44
N ALA A 28 -4.83 11.30 -11.64
CA ALA A 28 -5.91 12.08 -12.27
C ALA A 28 -6.82 11.18 -13.11
N GLN A 29 -7.06 9.96 -12.66
CA GLN A 29 -8.03 9.06 -13.30
C GLN A 29 -9.46 9.47 -12.91
N SER A 30 -10.44 8.97 -13.67
CA SER A 30 -11.84 9.09 -13.24
C SER A 30 -12.01 8.40 -11.89
N HIS A 31 -12.68 9.06 -10.95
CA HIS A 31 -12.84 8.59 -9.56
C HIS A 31 -11.51 8.36 -8.81
N ASN A 32 -10.49 9.14 -9.12
CA ASN A 32 -9.12 8.97 -8.62
C ASN A 32 -9.02 8.92 -7.08
N HIS A 33 -8.14 8.03 -6.61
CA HIS A 33 -7.48 8.06 -5.33
C HIS A 33 -5.98 8.26 -5.55
N ASN A 34 -5.26 8.81 -4.57
CA ASN A 34 -3.80 8.94 -4.63
C ASN A 34 -3.18 7.62 -4.17
N ASP A 35 -3.12 6.62 -5.07
CA ASP A 35 -2.87 5.22 -4.72
C ASP A 35 -1.94 4.49 -5.70
N ILE A 36 -1.10 5.23 -6.42
CA ILE A 36 -0.13 4.64 -7.35
C ILE A 36 0.91 3.81 -6.57
N GLY A 37 1.17 2.61 -7.02
CA GLY A 37 2.05 1.66 -6.32
C GLY A 37 1.37 0.88 -5.19
N THR A 38 0.08 1.11 -4.93
CA THR A 38 -0.64 0.35 -3.89
C THR A 38 -0.63 -1.15 -4.17
N VAL A 39 -0.77 -1.93 -3.10
CA VAL A 39 -0.85 -3.40 -3.14
C VAL A 39 -2.09 -3.84 -2.38
N SER A 40 -3.05 -4.46 -3.05
CA SER A 40 -4.14 -5.18 -2.40
C SER A 40 -3.82 -6.67 -2.39
N LEU A 41 -4.01 -7.34 -1.25
CA LEU A 41 -3.64 -8.72 -1.05
C LEU A 41 -4.77 -9.52 -0.42
N TYR A 42 -5.07 -10.65 -1.05
CA TYR A 42 -6.04 -11.64 -0.57
C TYR A 42 -5.34 -12.98 -0.34
N TYR A 43 -5.77 -13.70 0.65
CA TYR A 43 -5.38 -15.09 0.87
C TYR A 43 -6.64 -15.94 1.03
N LYS A 44 -6.77 -17.04 0.25
CA LYS A 44 -7.97 -17.88 0.21
C LYS A 44 -9.27 -17.07 -0.01
N ALA A 45 -9.22 -16.10 -0.90
CA ALA A 45 -10.30 -15.16 -1.22
C ALA A 45 -10.71 -14.18 -0.08
N ILE A 46 -10.00 -14.16 1.03
CA ILE A 46 -10.21 -13.21 2.13
C ILE A 46 -9.24 -12.03 1.94
N PRO A 47 -9.69 -10.76 1.95
CA PRO A 47 -8.81 -9.60 1.86
C PRO A 47 -8.06 -9.38 3.18
N PHE A 48 -6.73 -9.21 3.10
CA PHE A 48 -5.86 -8.94 4.24
C PHE A 48 -5.19 -7.57 4.19
N LEU A 49 -4.60 -7.21 3.03
CA LEU A 49 -4.20 -5.83 2.78
C LEU A 49 -5.23 -5.22 1.84
N ILE A 50 -5.95 -4.23 2.35
CA ILE A 50 -7.14 -3.69 1.70
C ILE A 50 -6.90 -2.31 1.11
N ASP A 51 -7.73 -1.94 0.16
CA ASP A 51 -8.09 -0.57 -0.15
C ASP A 51 -9.45 -0.31 0.50
N ALA A 52 -9.57 0.77 1.28
CA ALA A 52 -10.84 1.07 1.97
C ALA A 52 -11.98 1.35 0.98
N GLY A 53 -11.64 1.79 -0.21
CA GLY A 53 -12.60 2.18 -1.23
C GLY A 53 -13.17 3.57 -0.98
N VAL A 54 -14.25 3.89 -1.68
CA VAL A 54 -14.95 5.17 -1.57
C VAL A 54 -16.14 5.05 -0.62
N GLY A 55 -16.27 6.00 0.29
CA GLY A 55 -17.46 6.14 1.13
C GLY A 55 -18.64 6.77 0.40
N THR A 56 -19.57 7.33 1.16
CA THR A 56 -20.72 8.05 0.63
C THR A 56 -20.29 9.22 -0.25
N TYR A 57 -20.81 9.28 -1.47
CA TYR A 57 -20.60 10.43 -2.34
C TYR A 57 -21.33 11.65 -1.81
N VAL A 58 -20.58 12.71 -1.58
CA VAL A 58 -21.07 14.01 -1.10
C VAL A 58 -20.58 15.12 -2.03
N THR A 59 -21.07 16.35 -1.89
CA THR A 59 -20.62 17.49 -2.71
C THR A 59 -19.09 17.64 -2.72
N LYS A 60 -18.45 17.42 -1.59
CA LYS A 60 -16.98 17.45 -1.45
C LYS A 60 -16.27 16.45 -2.37
N THR A 61 -16.87 15.29 -2.63
CA THR A 61 -16.30 14.25 -3.51
C THR A 61 -16.06 14.75 -4.95
N PHE A 62 -16.84 15.74 -5.40
CA PHE A 62 -16.78 16.30 -6.74
C PHE A 62 -16.18 17.71 -6.78
N SER A 63 -15.54 18.14 -5.70
CA SER A 63 -14.94 19.47 -5.56
C SER A 63 -13.41 19.38 -5.51
N ALA A 64 -12.75 20.55 -5.49
CA ALA A 64 -11.31 20.66 -5.25
C ALA A 64 -10.89 20.13 -3.87
N GLN A 65 -11.84 20.00 -2.94
CA GLN A 65 -11.61 19.47 -1.59
C GLN A 65 -11.72 17.93 -1.53
N ARG A 66 -11.85 17.22 -2.65
CA ARG A 66 -11.92 15.77 -2.72
C ARG A 66 -10.84 15.08 -1.89
N TYR A 67 -9.61 15.56 -2.00
CA TYR A 67 -8.44 14.95 -1.33
C TYR A 67 -8.26 15.34 0.14
N GLU A 68 -9.23 16.05 0.72
CA GLU A 68 -9.39 16.14 2.16
C GLU A 68 -10.21 14.96 2.75
N ILE A 69 -10.85 14.16 1.88
CA ILE A 69 -11.50 12.90 2.27
C ILE A 69 -10.40 11.86 2.47
N TRP A 70 -10.34 11.28 3.66
CA TRP A 70 -9.23 10.40 4.04
C TRP A 70 -9.03 9.20 3.09
N THR A 71 -10.12 8.59 2.58
CA THR A 71 -10.03 7.46 1.63
C THR A 71 -9.40 7.81 0.29
N MET A 72 -9.26 9.10 -0.03
CA MET A 72 -8.65 9.59 -1.27
C MET A 72 -7.15 9.88 -1.11
N GLN A 73 -6.65 9.93 0.13
CA GLN A 73 -5.29 10.36 0.47
C GLN A 73 -4.30 9.20 0.41
N GLY A 74 -3.09 9.44 -0.10
CA GLY A 74 -2.06 8.42 -0.27
C GLY A 74 -1.64 7.72 1.03
N ASN A 75 -1.66 8.42 2.17
CA ASN A 75 -1.33 7.83 3.47
C ASN A 75 -2.39 6.85 4.02
N TYR A 76 -3.53 6.70 3.36
CA TYR A 76 -4.55 5.70 3.65
C TYR A 76 -4.66 4.62 2.56
N HIS A 77 -3.55 4.41 1.83
CA HIS A 77 -3.35 3.30 0.93
C HIS A 77 -2.08 2.52 1.32
N ASN A 78 -1.86 1.36 0.70
CA ASN A 78 -0.70 0.51 1.00
C ASN A 78 0.56 1.02 0.26
N ILE A 79 0.92 2.29 0.50
CA ILE A 79 2.05 2.99 -0.09
C ILE A 79 2.85 3.74 0.98
N PRO A 80 4.14 4.02 0.76
CA PRO A 80 4.92 4.79 1.71
C PRO A 80 4.63 6.29 1.67
N MET A 81 4.86 6.95 2.80
CA MET A 81 5.10 8.39 2.87
C MET A 81 6.60 8.63 2.94
N LEU A 82 7.09 9.60 2.19
CA LEU A 82 8.51 9.96 2.16
C LEU A 82 8.67 11.43 2.58
N ASN A 83 9.61 11.70 3.49
CA ASN A 83 9.78 13.02 4.12
C ASN A 83 8.46 13.59 4.69
N GLY A 84 7.61 12.72 5.26
CA GLY A 84 6.31 13.11 5.82
C GLY A 84 5.24 13.45 4.77
N MET A 85 5.53 13.30 3.48
CA MET A 85 4.62 13.66 2.39
C MET A 85 4.00 12.42 1.75
N PRO A 86 2.65 12.38 1.58
CA PRO A 86 1.96 11.39 0.76
C PRO A 86 2.03 11.76 -0.72
N GLU A 87 1.56 10.85 -1.57
CA GLU A 87 1.27 11.16 -2.97
C GLU A 87 0.27 12.31 -3.12
N LYS A 88 0.36 13.03 -4.24
CA LYS A 88 -0.48 14.18 -4.56
C LYS A 88 -1.34 13.92 -5.80
N GLU A 89 -2.48 14.59 -5.84
CA GLU A 89 -3.41 14.56 -6.97
C GLU A 89 -2.93 15.42 -8.15
N GLY A 90 -3.30 14.98 -9.34
CA GLY A 90 -3.03 15.71 -10.59
C GLY A 90 -2.35 14.82 -11.63
N ARG A 91 -2.54 15.16 -12.91
CA ARG A 91 -1.99 14.37 -14.01
C ARG A 91 -0.46 14.39 -14.09
N GLN A 92 0.15 15.43 -13.58
CA GLN A 92 1.61 15.56 -13.47
C GLN A 92 2.19 14.57 -12.45
N PHE A 93 1.38 14.14 -11.46
CA PHE A 93 1.78 13.17 -10.45
C PHE A 93 1.54 11.75 -10.98
N GLN A 94 2.60 11.16 -11.54
CA GLN A 94 2.51 9.88 -12.24
C GLN A 94 3.76 9.03 -12.04
N SER A 95 3.58 7.73 -12.17
CA SER A 95 4.70 6.79 -12.20
C SER A 95 5.41 6.83 -13.54
N LYS A 96 6.66 6.35 -13.58
CA LYS A 96 7.25 5.85 -14.82
C LYS A 96 6.42 4.66 -15.31
N PRO A 97 6.49 4.31 -16.62
CA PRO A 97 5.82 3.11 -17.12
C PRO A 97 6.19 1.89 -16.29
N SER A 98 5.18 1.20 -15.76
CA SER A 98 5.38 -0.02 -14.98
C SER A 98 5.64 -1.22 -15.89
N ALA A 99 6.20 -2.29 -15.32
CA ALA A 99 6.52 -3.50 -16.04
C ALA A 99 6.07 -4.75 -15.27
N PHE A 100 5.75 -5.80 -16.01
CA PHE A 100 5.45 -7.11 -15.46
C PHE A 100 6.29 -8.19 -16.14
N ASP A 101 7.01 -8.99 -15.35
CA ASP A 101 7.71 -10.18 -15.82
C ASP A 101 6.96 -11.45 -15.42
N PRO A 102 6.31 -12.15 -16.38
CA PRO A 102 5.55 -13.36 -16.10
C PRO A 102 6.41 -14.56 -15.68
N ARG A 103 7.71 -14.58 -16.01
CA ARG A 103 8.62 -15.68 -15.63
C ARG A 103 8.94 -15.65 -14.15
N THR A 104 9.06 -14.46 -13.59
CA THR A 104 9.33 -14.26 -12.16
C THR A 104 8.08 -13.93 -11.37
N MET A 105 6.94 -13.72 -12.04
CA MET A 105 5.70 -13.24 -11.44
C MET A 105 5.93 -11.96 -10.65
N THR A 106 6.61 -10.99 -11.28
CA THR A 106 7.00 -9.74 -10.63
C THR A 106 6.45 -8.52 -11.39
N PHE A 107 5.65 -7.73 -10.69
CA PHE A 107 5.28 -6.37 -11.11
C PHE A 107 6.29 -5.38 -10.53
N SER A 108 6.66 -4.35 -11.30
CA SER A 108 7.57 -3.30 -10.87
C SER A 108 7.11 -1.93 -11.35
N VAL A 109 7.20 -0.93 -10.45
CA VAL A 109 6.81 0.45 -10.71
C VAL A 109 7.73 1.42 -9.97
N ASP A 110 8.23 2.45 -10.66
CA ASP A 110 8.88 3.60 -10.05
C ASP A 110 7.86 4.76 -10.03
N PHE A 111 7.41 5.11 -8.84
CA PHE A 111 6.38 6.14 -8.63
C PHE A 111 6.89 7.37 -7.87
N ALA A 112 8.18 7.67 -7.97
CA ALA A 112 8.76 8.91 -7.42
C ALA A 112 8.01 10.17 -7.88
N GLY A 113 7.58 10.20 -9.15
CA GLY A 113 6.86 11.34 -9.72
C GLY A 113 5.42 11.53 -9.20
N THR A 114 4.95 10.70 -8.27
CA THR A 114 3.64 10.90 -7.62
C THR A 114 3.72 11.74 -6.35
N TYR A 115 4.93 11.98 -5.85
CA TYR A 115 5.17 12.83 -4.69
C TYR A 115 5.36 14.29 -5.09
N PRO A 116 4.99 15.24 -4.20
CA PRO A 116 5.31 16.65 -4.42
C PRO A 116 6.83 16.91 -4.33
N ASP A 117 7.29 18.01 -4.94
CA ASP A 117 8.72 18.38 -4.96
C ASP A 117 9.32 18.50 -3.56
N GLU A 118 8.53 18.94 -2.59
CA GLU A 118 8.91 19.10 -1.18
C GLU A 118 9.29 17.76 -0.51
N ALA A 119 8.82 16.64 -1.05
CA ALA A 119 9.19 15.30 -0.60
C ALA A 119 10.61 14.91 -1.03
N CYS A 120 11.23 15.64 -1.97
CA CYS A 120 12.61 15.46 -2.43
C CYS A 120 12.90 14.03 -2.96
N VAL A 121 11.91 13.37 -3.57
CA VAL A 121 12.01 11.97 -4.01
C VAL A 121 12.64 11.90 -5.40
N GLU A 122 13.81 11.26 -5.52
CA GLU A 122 14.47 11.01 -6.80
C GLU A 122 14.04 9.67 -7.43
N SER A 123 13.85 8.65 -6.59
CA SER A 123 13.31 7.36 -7.01
C SER A 123 12.49 6.71 -5.90
N MET A 124 11.43 6.02 -6.27
CA MET A 124 10.64 5.14 -5.40
C MET A 124 10.23 3.90 -6.19
N LEU A 125 11.08 2.89 -6.17
CA LEU A 125 10.87 1.64 -6.89
C LEU A 125 10.24 0.60 -5.99
N ARG A 126 9.06 0.15 -6.35
CA ARG A 126 8.39 -1.02 -5.75
C ARG A 126 8.42 -2.20 -6.70
N LYS A 127 8.77 -3.37 -6.15
CA LYS A 127 8.63 -4.66 -6.83
C LYS A 127 7.71 -5.56 -6.01
N VAL A 128 6.67 -6.09 -6.65
CA VAL A 128 5.72 -7.02 -6.03
C VAL A 128 5.86 -8.36 -6.72
N THR A 129 6.23 -9.39 -5.99
CA THR A 129 6.45 -10.75 -6.51
C THR A 129 5.53 -11.73 -5.80
N LEU A 130 4.78 -12.54 -6.56
CA LEU A 130 4.00 -13.65 -6.03
C LEU A 130 4.62 -14.96 -6.49
N ARG A 131 5.24 -15.70 -5.57
CA ARG A 131 5.88 -16.98 -5.90
C ARG A 131 6.04 -17.87 -4.68
N GLY A 132 5.76 -19.16 -4.85
CA GLY A 132 6.03 -20.20 -3.84
C GLY A 132 5.24 -19.98 -2.54
N GLY A 133 3.95 -19.65 -2.66
CA GLY A 133 3.06 -19.47 -1.52
C GLY A 133 3.35 -18.24 -0.67
N LYS A 134 4.04 -17.23 -1.22
CA LYS A 134 4.33 -15.97 -0.53
C LYS A 134 4.32 -14.78 -1.47
N VAL A 135 4.03 -13.62 -0.92
CA VAL A 135 4.14 -12.32 -1.60
C VAL A 135 5.33 -11.58 -1.02
N THR A 136 6.22 -11.10 -1.90
CA THR A 136 7.35 -10.26 -1.51
C THR A 136 7.14 -8.87 -2.10
N ILE A 137 7.14 -7.84 -1.25
CA ILE A 137 7.09 -6.44 -1.64
C ILE A 137 8.43 -5.84 -1.29
N LYS A 138 9.17 -5.39 -2.30
CA LYS A 138 10.47 -4.74 -2.10
C LYS A 138 10.36 -3.29 -2.51
N ASP A 139 10.56 -2.40 -1.56
CA ASP A 139 10.62 -0.95 -1.74
C ASP A 139 12.06 -0.49 -1.68
N SER A 140 12.45 0.38 -2.62
CA SER A 140 13.75 1.02 -2.66
C SER A 140 13.57 2.47 -3.04
N TYR A 141 14.08 3.40 -2.24
CA TYR A 141 13.95 4.81 -2.51
C TYR A 141 15.31 5.55 -2.45
N SER A 142 15.37 6.69 -3.13
CA SER A 142 16.39 7.70 -2.96
C SER A 142 15.77 9.09 -2.89
N LEU A 143 16.32 9.92 -2.00
CA LEU A 143 15.93 11.30 -1.76
C LEU A 143 17.12 12.22 -2.05
N SER A 144 16.87 13.41 -2.60
CA SER A 144 17.90 14.46 -2.70
C SER A 144 18.17 15.13 -1.34
N GLU A 145 17.18 15.13 -0.45
CA GLU A 145 17.28 15.59 0.93
C GLU A 145 16.47 14.66 1.84
N SER A 146 17.00 14.33 3.03
CA SER A 146 16.32 13.52 4.03
C SER A 146 15.91 14.40 5.20
N LYS A 147 14.61 14.62 5.36
CA LYS A 147 13.99 15.50 6.38
C LYS A 147 13.37 14.69 7.50
N GLU A 148 12.62 13.64 7.14
CA GLU A 148 11.89 12.79 8.06
C GLU A 148 12.08 11.30 7.72
N PRO A 149 11.92 10.38 8.70
CA PRO A 149 11.87 8.95 8.45
C PRO A 149 10.75 8.57 7.49
N ALA A 150 10.99 7.57 6.64
CA ALA A 150 9.93 7.04 5.78
C ALA A 150 8.93 6.20 6.59
N ASP A 151 7.65 6.27 6.18
CA ASP A 151 6.54 5.52 6.73
C ASP A 151 5.99 4.55 5.66
N PHE A 152 5.95 3.24 5.96
CA PHE A 152 5.36 2.24 5.08
C PHE A 152 3.99 1.84 5.62
N ASN A 153 2.92 2.29 4.95
CA ASN A 153 1.55 2.11 5.41
C ASN A 153 0.92 0.82 4.89
N TRP A 154 0.18 0.15 5.76
CA TRP A 154 -0.56 -1.08 5.47
C TRP A 154 -1.96 -0.99 6.08
N LEU A 155 -3.00 -1.08 5.27
CA LEU A 155 -4.39 -1.08 5.71
C LEU A 155 -4.92 -2.50 5.80
N THR A 156 -5.63 -2.78 6.89
CA THR A 156 -6.31 -4.05 7.10
C THR A 156 -7.58 -3.88 7.93
N TRP A 157 -8.54 -4.78 7.76
CA TRP A 157 -9.74 -4.87 8.59
C TRP A 157 -9.67 -6.03 9.61
N GLY A 158 -8.65 -6.89 9.47
CA GLY A 158 -8.39 -7.99 10.40
C GLY A 158 -7.76 -7.52 11.71
N ASP A 159 -7.83 -8.37 12.72
CA ASP A 159 -7.17 -8.12 13.99
C ASP A 159 -5.64 -8.16 13.82
N VAL A 160 -4.98 -7.19 14.44
CA VAL A 160 -3.53 -6.93 14.26
C VAL A 160 -2.77 -7.37 15.50
N ASP A 161 -1.77 -8.23 15.33
CA ASP A 161 -0.80 -8.60 16.36
C ASP A 161 0.62 -8.21 15.94
N ILE A 162 1.27 -7.35 16.73
CA ILE A 162 2.64 -6.89 16.59
C ILE A 162 3.53 -7.32 17.76
N SER A 163 3.10 -8.27 18.57
CA SER A 163 3.80 -8.70 19.78
C SER A 163 5.16 -9.37 19.50
N VAL A 164 5.34 -9.93 18.31
CA VAL A 164 6.59 -10.56 17.89
C VAL A 164 7.41 -9.59 17.03
N PRO A 165 8.59 -9.15 17.47
CA PRO A 165 9.42 -8.24 16.70
C PRO A 165 9.68 -8.72 15.26
N GLY A 166 9.44 -7.85 14.27
CA GLY A 166 9.62 -8.17 12.86
C GLY A 166 8.46 -8.92 12.22
N LYS A 167 7.36 -9.13 12.95
CA LYS A 167 6.15 -9.76 12.43
C LYS A 167 4.93 -8.89 12.72
N LEU A 168 4.15 -8.68 11.69
CA LEU A 168 2.79 -8.17 11.76
C LEU A 168 1.88 -9.33 11.35
N THR A 169 1.17 -9.91 12.30
CA THR A 169 0.18 -10.95 12.03
C THR A 169 -1.19 -10.30 11.93
N ILE A 170 -1.91 -10.62 10.86
CA ILE A 170 -3.26 -10.13 10.59
C ILE A 170 -4.17 -11.35 10.57
N SER A 171 -5.20 -11.36 11.41
CA SER A 171 -6.16 -12.45 11.53
C SER A 171 -7.54 -12.00 11.07
N VAL A 172 -8.15 -12.77 10.17
CA VAL A 172 -9.51 -12.54 9.67
C VAL A 172 -10.25 -13.87 9.71
N GLN A 173 -11.32 -13.97 10.46
CA GLN A 173 -12.07 -15.20 10.65
C GLN A 173 -11.15 -16.33 11.17
N ASN A 174 -11.03 -17.44 10.41
CA ASN A 174 -10.19 -18.59 10.75
C ASN A 174 -8.87 -18.64 9.96
N GLU A 175 -8.51 -17.56 9.29
CA GLU A 175 -7.30 -17.45 8.49
C GLU A 175 -6.42 -16.32 8.99
N ALA A 176 -5.12 -16.47 8.80
CA ALA A 176 -4.17 -15.41 9.11
C ALA A 176 -3.08 -15.32 8.05
N VAL A 177 -2.50 -14.14 7.94
CA VAL A 177 -1.24 -13.90 7.22
C VAL A 177 -0.26 -13.20 8.13
N THR A 178 1.03 -13.42 7.89
CA THR A 178 2.10 -12.73 8.61
C THR A 178 2.94 -11.93 7.60
N LEU A 179 3.01 -10.62 7.81
CA LEU A 179 3.93 -9.73 7.12
C LEU A 179 5.22 -9.62 7.95
N CYS A 180 6.32 -10.12 7.40
CA CYS A 180 7.65 -10.03 8.01
C CYS A 180 8.37 -8.77 7.54
N TYR A 181 9.03 -8.07 8.46
CA TYR A 181 9.78 -6.84 8.20
C TYR A 181 11.06 -6.75 9.03
N ASP A 182 11.97 -5.84 8.70
CA ASP A 182 13.21 -5.62 9.46
C ASP A 182 12.96 -4.79 10.73
N HIS A 183 12.72 -5.46 11.86
CA HIS A 183 12.46 -4.82 13.16
C HIS A 183 13.65 -4.07 13.74
N LYS A 184 14.86 -4.23 13.18
CA LYS A 184 16.02 -3.44 13.62
C LYS A 184 16.01 -2.03 13.03
N ARG A 185 15.26 -1.85 11.92
CA ARG A 185 15.21 -0.59 11.16
C ARG A 185 13.83 0.05 11.17
N LEU A 186 12.78 -0.72 11.46
CA LEU A 186 11.39 -0.28 11.40
C LEU A 186 10.68 -0.54 12.73
N ASP A 187 9.90 0.44 13.17
CA ASP A 187 9.01 0.35 14.33
C ASP A 187 7.54 0.36 13.86
N PRO A 188 6.69 -0.56 14.37
CA PRO A 188 5.29 -0.59 14.03
C PRO A 188 4.48 0.40 14.87
N ILE A 189 3.58 1.14 14.22
CA ILE A 189 2.59 2.03 14.82
C ILE A 189 1.22 1.56 14.31
N VAL A 190 0.28 1.30 15.21
CA VAL A 190 -1.08 0.85 14.85
C VAL A 190 -2.05 1.96 15.17
N GLU A 191 -2.79 2.40 14.15
CA GLU A 191 -3.90 3.34 14.26
C GLU A 191 -5.21 2.60 14.00
N THR A 192 -6.20 2.85 14.85
CA THR A 192 -7.58 2.38 14.65
C THR A 192 -8.38 3.47 13.95
N ILE A 193 -8.97 3.14 12.80
CA ILE A 193 -9.83 4.03 12.03
C ILE A 193 -11.27 3.54 12.19
N VAL A 194 -12.10 4.35 12.84
CA VAL A 194 -13.52 4.05 13.03
C VAL A 194 -14.27 4.30 11.73
N MET A 195 -15.13 3.36 11.35
CA MET A 195 -15.94 3.44 10.13
C MET A 195 -17.28 4.14 10.43
N ASP A 196 -17.26 5.47 10.37
CA ASP A 196 -18.48 6.30 10.57
C ASP A 196 -19.34 6.36 9.31
N ASP A 197 -18.76 6.16 8.13
CA ASP A 197 -19.47 6.14 6.86
C ASP A 197 -20.22 4.82 6.67
N PRO A 198 -21.58 4.83 6.49
CA PRO A 198 -22.38 3.61 6.44
C PRO A 198 -21.98 2.62 5.32
N PRO A 199 -21.71 3.01 4.07
CA PRO A 199 -21.16 2.14 3.04
C PRO A 199 -19.86 1.45 3.43
N LEU A 200 -18.88 2.19 3.99
CA LEU A 200 -17.61 1.61 4.43
C LEU A 200 -17.80 0.66 5.60
N ARG A 201 -18.65 1.04 6.57
CA ARG A 201 -18.98 0.20 7.72
C ARG A 201 -19.68 -1.10 7.33
N ASN A 202 -20.54 -1.05 6.31
CA ASN A 202 -21.19 -2.26 5.79
C ASN A 202 -20.20 -3.25 5.15
N VAL A 203 -19.11 -2.77 4.59
CA VAL A 203 -18.07 -3.61 3.96
C VAL A 203 -17.06 -4.12 4.97
N TRP A 204 -16.54 -3.22 5.84
CA TRP A 204 -15.36 -3.49 6.66
C TRP A 204 -15.69 -3.66 8.15
N GLY A 205 -16.94 -3.46 8.57
CA GLY A 205 -17.34 -3.48 9.98
C GLY A 205 -17.09 -2.13 10.67
N GLU A 206 -16.95 -2.16 11.98
CA GLU A 206 -16.90 -0.93 12.80
C GLU A 206 -15.57 -0.19 12.73
N ARG A 207 -14.49 -0.87 12.35
CA ARG A 207 -13.12 -0.32 12.28
C ARG A 207 -12.27 -1.04 11.28
N ILE A 208 -11.25 -0.34 10.81
CA ILE A 208 -10.08 -0.90 10.14
C ILE A 208 -8.82 -0.41 10.87
N TYR A 209 -7.68 -0.96 10.52
CA TYR A 209 -6.39 -0.54 11.06
C TYR A 209 -5.48 -0.04 9.94
N ARG A 210 -4.75 1.04 10.25
CA ARG A 210 -3.55 1.41 9.52
C ARG A 210 -2.33 1.04 10.36
N VAL A 211 -1.51 0.13 9.85
CA VAL A 211 -0.22 -0.20 10.44
C VAL A 211 0.84 0.54 9.66
N THR A 212 1.55 1.43 10.33
CA THR A 212 2.68 2.16 9.77
C THR A 212 3.97 1.54 10.30
N LEU A 213 4.81 1.05 9.39
CA LEU A 213 6.18 0.62 9.72
C LEU A 213 7.09 1.81 9.47
N ARG A 214 7.42 2.55 10.53
CA ARG A 214 8.23 3.78 10.48
C ARG A 214 9.71 3.47 10.58
N GLU A 215 10.52 4.07 9.72
CA GLU A 215 11.98 4.02 9.87
C GLU A 215 12.40 4.61 11.22
N ARG A 216 13.36 3.95 11.89
CA ARG A 216 13.97 4.47 13.13
C ARG A 216 14.85 5.69 12.89
N LYS A 217 15.37 5.83 11.69
CA LYS A 217 16.28 6.91 11.32
C LYS A 217 16.06 7.30 9.87
N ALA A 218 15.86 8.58 9.62
CA ALA A 218 15.77 9.15 8.29
C ALA A 218 17.03 8.85 7.47
N SER A 219 16.86 8.50 6.21
CA SER A 219 17.91 8.05 5.29
C SER A 219 17.74 8.66 3.91
N LEU A 220 18.84 9.01 3.26
CA LEU A 220 18.82 9.46 1.86
C LEU A 220 18.50 8.32 0.88
N LYS A 221 18.90 7.09 1.24
CA LYS A 221 18.66 5.90 0.41
C LYS A 221 18.42 4.70 1.31
N SER A 222 17.38 3.95 0.99
CA SER A 222 17.07 2.70 1.71
C SER A 222 16.41 1.69 0.80
N SER A 223 16.46 0.43 1.24
CA SER A 223 15.67 -0.65 0.65
C SER A 223 15.14 -1.55 1.76
N TYR A 224 13.85 -1.87 1.66
CA TYR A 224 13.12 -2.74 2.58
C TYR A 224 12.43 -3.85 1.81
N THR A 225 12.37 -5.00 2.45
CA THR A 225 11.64 -6.16 1.92
C THR A 225 10.61 -6.57 2.95
N PHE A 226 9.36 -6.58 2.51
CA PHE A 226 8.21 -7.07 3.25
C PHE A 226 7.79 -8.39 2.64
N THR A 227 7.70 -9.46 3.45
CA THR A 227 7.30 -10.77 2.97
C THR A 227 6.02 -11.19 3.66
N VAL A 228 4.95 -11.38 2.88
CA VAL A 228 3.67 -11.88 3.39
C VAL A 228 3.55 -13.36 3.09
N MET A 229 3.26 -14.14 4.12
CA MET A 229 3.09 -15.60 4.04
C MET A 229 1.88 -16.03 4.87
N PRO A 230 1.33 -17.23 4.64
CA PRO A 230 0.30 -17.80 5.52
C PRO A 230 0.76 -17.75 6.97
N GLY A 231 -0.11 -17.23 7.84
CA GLY A 231 0.08 -17.19 9.29
C GLY A 231 -0.69 -18.30 9.99
N ARG A 232 -0.63 -18.27 11.32
CA ARG A 232 -1.53 -19.04 12.19
C ARG A 232 -2.36 -18.03 12.97
N PRO A 233 -3.70 -18.22 13.04
CA PRO A 233 -4.58 -17.39 13.85
C PRO A 233 -4.22 -17.43 15.33
#